data_358bcf235e88f28fbec4a677e0b5e096
#
_entry.id   358bcf235e88f28fbec4a677e0b5e096
#
_cell.length_a   1.000
_cell.length_b   1.000
_cell.length_c   1.000
_cell.angle_alpha   90.00
_cell.angle_beta   90.00
_cell.angle_gamma   90.00
#
_symmetry.space_group_name_H-M   'P 1'
#
loop_
_entity.id
_entity.type
_entity.pdbx_description
1 polymer ?
#
loop_
_entity_poly.entity_id
_entity_poly.type
_entity_poly.pdbx_seq_one_letter_code
_entity_poly.pdbx_strand_id
1 'polypeptide(L)'
;GFVNKNIKNGNRALKAISFLKDSEKDNAYARPIQGLIAHIDLTENKVVEVEDHGVVEVPKAHARYDKDGQESLRENPKEIAITQPEGVGFSVEDNLISWEGWQLRASIDPIEGLALHQVSLNDRPIFYRAGLSDMVVPYGSSDPMHWWKAVHDGTEYGFGTMTNSLTLGCDCLGEIYYLDAHKLAFDGSVETIENAICIHEEDFGVQWKHNDSTQMGYNEVRRSRRLVVSSFATIGNYDYGIFWYLYLDGTIQLEIKLTGVVGISAFHEDIHKPGQDFKISPELASPIHQHLFNVRIDWDLDDGDNQLYETNVEPLPVNNANPEGTQF
;
A
#
# COMPACT_ATOMS: atom_id res chain seq x y z
N GLY A 1 -6.60 15.31 16.17
CA GLY A 1 -5.51 16.16 15.76
C GLY A 1 -4.78 16.75 16.95
N PHE A 2 -3.51 16.99 16.80
CA PHE A 2 -2.65 17.57 17.82
C PHE A 2 -2.95 19.10 17.95
N VAL A 3 -3.20 19.56 19.16
CA VAL A 3 -3.41 20.97 19.45
C VAL A 3 -2.42 21.41 20.54
N ASN A 4 -1.55 22.37 20.23
CA ASN A 4 -0.68 23.02 21.21
C ASN A 4 -1.32 24.32 21.68
N LYS A 5 -1.47 24.48 23.01
CA LYS A 5 -2.09 25.67 23.64
C LYS A 5 -1.36 27.00 23.36
N ASN A 6 -0.08 26.91 22.98
CA ASN A 6 0.76 28.06 22.65
C ASN A 6 0.63 28.48 21.18
N ILE A 7 -0.12 27.75 20.36
CA ILE A 7 -0.42 28.09 18.99
C ILE A 7 -1.81 28.72 18.94
N LYS A 8 -1.89 29.88 18.29
CA LYS A 8 -3.14 30.63 18.16
C LYS A 8 -4.20 29.80 17.42
N ASN A 9 -5.43 29.82 17.91
CA ASN A 9 -6.54 29.12 17.25
C ASN A 9 -6.70 29.63 15.79
N GLY A 10 -6.77 28.69 14.85
CA GLY A 10 -6.82 28.96 13.42
C GLY A 10 -5.46 28.97 12.72
N ASN A 11 -4.34 29.00 13.46
CA ASN A 11 -3.02 28.87 12.88
C ASN A 11 -2.72 27.39 12.56
N ARG A 12 -1.89 27.17 11.54
CA ARG A 12 -1.38 25.83 11.19
C ARG A 12 -0.27 25.42 12.14
N ALA A 13 -0.37 24.24 12.68
CA ALA A 13 0.58 23.66 13.64
C ALA A 13 1.36 22.50 13.04
N LEU A 14 2.63 22.37 13.40
CA LEU A 14 3.47 21.22 13.11
C LEU A 14 4.16 20.74 14.39
N LYS A 15 4.23 19.44 14.58
CA LYS A 15 5.05 18.78 15.57
C LYS A 15 6.24 18.13 14.86
N ALA A 16 7.43 18.65 15.07
CA ALA A 16 8.65 18.20 14.40
C ALA A 16 9.47 17.29 15.32
N ILE A 17 9.89 16.17 14.77
CA ILE A 17 10.85 15.23 15.36
C ILE A 17 12.15 15.28 14.56
N SER A 18 13.28 14.95 15.19
CA SER A 18 14.58 15.12 14.60
C SER A 18 15.32 13.79 14.39
N PHE A 19 16.16 13.75 13.38
CA PHE A 19 16.98 12.61 13.03
C PHE A 19 18.40 13.06 12.72
N LEU A 20 19.39 12.20 13.02
CA LEU A 20 20.79 12.45 12.72
C LEU A 20 21.16 11.85 11.36
N LYS A 21 21.84 12.64 10.52
CA LYS A 21 22.54 12.19 9.31
C LYS A 21 24.00 12.60 9.40
N ASP A 22 24.93 11.67 9.18
CA ASP A 22 26.35 11.94 9.07
C ASP A 22 26.75 12.28 7.64
N SER A 23 25.96 11.84 6.67
CA SER A 23 26.16 12.12 5.25
C SER A 23 24.83 12.37 4.53
N GLU A 24 24.89 12.99 3.35
CA GLU A 24 23.69 13.20 2.51
C GLU A 24 23.02 11.89 2.08
N LYS A 25 23.81 10.81 1.96
CA LYS A 25 23.33 9.49 1.54
C LYS A 25 22.72 8.66 2.68
N ASP A 26 22.81 9.12 3.93
CA ASP A 26 22.24 8.42 5.06
C ASP A 26 20.71 8.49 5.02
N ASN A 27 20.08 7.37 5.34
CA ASN A 27 18.65 7.36 5.64
C ASN A 27 18.42 7.94 7.04
N ALA A 28 17.75 9.07 7.12
CA ALA A 28 17.50 9.78 8.36
C ALA A 28 16.78 8.91 9.41
N TYR A 29 15.84 8.06 8.96
CA TYR A 29 15.07 7.20 9.87
C TYR A 29 15.89 6.17 10.63
N ALA A 30 17.14 5.91 10.21
CA ALA A 30 18.02 4.98 10.92
C ALA A 30 18.49 5.50 12.30
N ARG A 31 18.53 6.83 12.50
CA ARG A 31 19.09 7.46 13.70
C ARG A 31 18.16 8.53 14.28
N PRO A 32 17.05 8.12 14.93
CA PRO A 32 16.16 9.07 15.59
C PRO A 32 16.86 9.75 16.78
N ILE A 33 16.64 11.07 16.92
CA ILE A 33 16.99 11.82 18.11
C ILE A 33 15.80 11.76 19.05
N GLN A 34 15.85 10.84 20.00
CA GLN A 34 14.75 10.51 20.88
C GLN A 34 14.49 11.61 21.92
N GLY A 35 13.24 11.86 22.23
CA GLY A 35 12.83 12.72 23.35
C GLY A 35 12.90 14.23 23.09
N LEU A 36 13.28 14.68 21.88
CA LEU A 36 13.31 16.09 21.52
C LEU A 36 12.25 16.39 20.45
N ILE A 37 11.26 17.22 20.80
CA ILE A 37 10.12 17.50 19.93
C ILE A 37 9.88 19.00 19.89
N ALA A 38 9.86 19.60 18.70
CA ALA A 38 9.56 21.00 18.50
C ALA A 38 8.11 21.22 18.03
N HIS A 39 7.41 22.15 18.65
CA HIS A 39 6.10 22.62 18.22
C HIS A 39 6.27 23.91 17.44
N ILE A 40 5.80 23.92 16.21
CA ILE A 40 6.01 25.00 15.27
C ILE A 40 4.65 25.59 14.86
N ASP A 41 4.52 26.90 15.00
CA ASP A 41 3.47 27.66 14.37
C ASP A 41 3.91 27.99 12.94
N LEU A 42 3.30 27.28 11.97
CA LEU A 42 3.64 27.45 10.55
C LEU A 42 3.08 28.75 9.97
N THR A 43 2.03 29.32 10.57
CA THR A 43 1.46 30.59 10.12
C THR A 43 2.35 31.74 10.52
N GLU A 44 2.89 31.70 11.74
CA GLU A 44 3.83 32.72 12.25
C GLU A 44 5.30 32.37 12.00
N ASN A 45 5.57 31.18 11.45
CA ASN A 45 6.89 30.65 11.15
C ASN A 45 7.85 30.69 12.35
N LYS A 46 7.39 30.19 13.49
CA LYS A 46 8.21 30.16 14.71
C LYS A 46 8.03 28.90 15.53
N VAL A 47 9.07 28.50 16.25
CA VAL A 47 9.00 27.48 17.30
C VAL A 47 8.34 28.11 18.52
N VAL A 48 7.25 27.52 19.00
CA VAL A 48 6.49 28.01 20.16
C VAL A 48 6.78 27.23 21.42
N GLU A 49 7.26 26.01 21.30
CA GLU A 49 7.60 25.14 22.42
C GLU A 49 8.59 24.06 21.97
N VAL A 50 9.47 23.66 22.88
CA VAL A 50 10.31 22.46 22.71
C VAL A 50 10.06 21.55 23.90
N GLU A 51 9.56 20.34 23.64
CA GLU A 51 9.50 19.29 24.63
C GLU A 51 10.88 18.61 24.70
N ASP A 52 11.46 18.58 25.92
CA ASP A 52 12.72 17.88 26.21
C ASP A 52 12.45 16.82 27.28
N HIS A 53 12.47 15.55 26.86
CA HIS A 53 12.21 14.39 27.70
C HIS A 53 13.50 13.74 28.23
N GLY A 54 14.61 14.44 28.15
CA GLY A 54 15.93 13.97 28.55
C GLY A 54 16.75 13.37 27.41
N VAL A 55 17.98 13.03 27.73
CA VAL A 55 18.96 12.58 26.74
C VAL A 55 18.88 11.06 26.59
N VAL A 56 18.63 10.63 25.37
CA VAL A 56 18.76 9.23 24.93
C VAL A 56 19.89 9.16 23.92
N GLU A 57 20.81 8.19 24.07
CA GLU A 57 21.93 8.03 23.13
C GLU A 57 21.38 7.77 21.71
N VAL A 58 21.88 8.51 20.73
CA VAL A 58 21.51 8.30 19.33
C VAL A 58 22.07 6.96 18.87
N PRO A 59 21.25 6.11 18.23
CA PRO A 59 21.69 4.81 17.75
C PRO A 59 22.89 4.92 16.81
N LYS A 60 23.86 4.02 16.96
CA LYS A 60 25.05 3.88 16.08
C LYS A 60 24.76 2.95 14.90
N ALA A 61 23.49 2.70 14.63
CA ALA A 61 23.07 1.83 13.55
C ALA A 61 23.58 2.30 12.20
N HIS A 62 23.82 1.33 11.32
CA HIS A 62 24.17 1.60 9.94
C HIS A 62 23.01 2.35 9.25
N ALA A 63 23.33 3.46 8.61
CA ALA A 63 22.32 4.37 8.07
C ALA A 63 22.25 4.37 6.53
N ARG A 64 23.16 3.69 5.85
CA ARG A 64 23.17 3.61 4.39
C ARG A 64 22.44 2.36 3.92
N TYR A 65 21.25 2.54 3.33
CA TYR A 65 20.41 1.44 2.83
C TYR A 65 20.51 1.26 1.31
N ASP A 66 21.20 2.19 0.63
CA ASP A 66 21.51 2.05 -0.78
C ASP A 66 22.54 0.93 -1.04
N LYS A 67 22.56 0.43 -2.28
CA LYS A 67 23.42 -0.68 -2.69
C LYS A 67 24.90 -0.46 -2.34
N ASP A 68 25.40 0.77 -2.52
CA ASP A 68 26.80 1.10 -2.28
C ASP A 68 27.15 1.19 -0.78
N GLY A 69 26.14 1.30 0.07
CA GLY A 69 26.29 1.37 1.52
C GLY A 69 26.28 0.01 2.22
N GLN A 70 25.97 -1.08 1.53
CA GLN A 70 25.90 -2.41 2.12
C GLN A 70 27.26 -3.09 2.11
N GLU A 71 27.66 -3.70 3.23
CA GLU A 71 28.91 -4.48 3.34
C GLU A 71 28.90 -5.73 2.47
N SER A 72 27.72 -6.36 2.35
CA SER A 72 27.52 -7.52 1.48
C SER A 72 26.08 -7.58 1.00
N LEU A 73 25.88 -7.94 -0.24
CA LEU A 73 24.59 -8.25 -0.82
C LEU A 73 24.53 -9.73 -1.12
N ARG A 74 23.34 -10.32 -0.94
CA ARG A 74 23.06 -11.67 -1.42
C ARG A 74 23.22 -11.70 -2.94
N GLU A 75 23.76 -12.80 -3.48
CA GLU A 75 23.73 -13.03 -4.92
C GLU A 75 22.28 -13.00 -5.43
N ASN A 76 22.08 -12.31 -6.53
CA ASN A 76 20.76 -12.28 -7.15
C ASN A 76 20.35 -13.70 -7.59
N PRO A 77 19.08 -14.08 -7.44
CA PRO A 77 18.55 -15.27 -8.09
C PRO A 77 18.77 -15.21 -9.60
N LYS A 78 18.77 -16.35 -10.26
CA LYS A 78 18.78 -16.39 -11.73
C LYS A 78 17.58 -15.65 -12.27
N GLU A 79 17.79 -14.95 -13.36
CA GLU A 79 16.75 -14.16 -14.02
C GLU A 79 15.57 -15.03 -14.47
N ILE A 80 14.37 -14.47 -14.34
CA ILE A 80 13.14 -15.00 -14.94
C ILE A 80 12.77 -14.06 -16.07
N ALA A 81 12.76 -14.58 -17.30
CA ALA A 81 12.25 -13.87 -18.45
C ALA A 81 10.77 -14.17 -18.66
N ILE A 82 9.95 -13.11 -18.77
CA ILE A 82 8.53 -13.19 -19.08
C ILE A 82 8.33 -12.56 -20.44
N THR A 83 7.85 -13.34 -21.42
CA THR A 83 7.64 -12.88 -22.79
C THR A 83 6.27 -13.28 -23.30
N GLN A 84 5.68 -12.44 -24.12
CA GLN A 84 4.45 -12.69 -24.87
C GLN A 84 4.73 -12.54 -26.37
N PRO A 85 5.22 -13.59 -27.05
CA PRO A 85 5.73 -13.49 -28.44
C PRO A 85 4.68 -13.05 -29.45
N GLU A 86 3.40 -13.26 -29.16
CA GLU A 86 2.27 -12.85 -30.01
C GLU A 86 1.70 -11.46 -29.60
N GLY A 87 2.33 -10.81 -28.63
CA GLY A 87 1.87 -9.56 -28.01
C GLY A 87 1.02 -9.79 -26.78
N VAL A 88 0.63 -8.69 -26.13
CA VAL A 88 -0.24 -8.70 -24.96
C VAL A 88 -1.69 -9.02 -25.32
N GLY A 89 -2.43 -9.64 -24.41
CA GLY A 89 -3.85 -9.96 -24.58
C GLY A 89 -4.81 -8.80 -24.30
N PHE A 90 -4.30 -7.67 -23.82
CA PHE A 90 -5.11 -6.48 -23.54
C PHE A 90 -4.86 -5.36 -24.55
N SER A 91 -5.79 -4.44 -24.63
CA SER A 91 -5.61 -3.17 -25.36
C SER A 91 -5.85 -1.98 -24.44
N VAL A 92 -5.19 -0.86 -24.75
CA VAL A 92 -5.39 0.42 -24.06
C VAL A 92 -5.64 1.50 -25.09
N GLU A 93 -6.81 2.14 -25.00
CA GLU A 93 -7.19 3.28 -25.83
C GLU A 93 -7.42 4.48 -24.90
N ASP A 94 -6.54 5.47 -24.95
CA ASP A 94 -6.43 6.52 -23.94
C ASP A 94 -6.22 5.92 -22.54
N ASN A 95 -7.24 5.90 -21.70
CA ASN A 95 -7.24 5.23 -20.39
C ASN A 95 -8.25 4.09 -20.28
N LEU A 96 -8.89 3.68 -21.39
CA LEU A 96 -9.75 2.51 -21.43
C LEU A 96 -8.93 1.26 -21.66
N ILE A 97 -8.97 0.37 -20.71
CA ILE A 97 -8.32 -0.94 -20.71
C ILE A 97 -9.37 -1.99 -21.06
N SER A 98 -9.10 -2.84 -22.05
CA SER A 98 -9.96 -3.96 -22.44
C SER A 98 -9.15 -5.26 -22.40
N TRP A 99 -9.68 -6.29 -21.71
CA TRP A 99 -9.06 -7.59 -21.55
C TRP A 99 -10.06 -8.71 -21.25
N GLU A 100 -10.12 -9.75 -22.09
CA GLU A 100 -10.91 -10.98 -21.83
C GLU A 100 -12.34 -10.75 -21.30
N GLY A 101 -13.06 -9.81 -21.95
CA GLY A 101 -14.41 -9.38 -21.54
C GLY A 101 -14.45 -8.28 -20.47
N TRP A 102 -13.33 -8.01 -19.77
CA TRP A 102 -13.20 -6.87 -18.87
C TRP A 102 -13.04 -5.57 -19.65
N GLN A 103 -13.69 -4.53 -19.16
CA GLN A 103 -13.46 -3.14 -19.54
C GLN A 103 -13.39 -2.28 -18.29
N LEU A 104 -12.41 -1.38 -18.24
CA LEU A 104 -12.21 -0.49 -17.09
C LEU A 104 -11.38 0.72 -17.52
N ARG A 105 -11.43 1.76 -16.70
CA ARG A 105 -10.51 2.89 -16.78
C ARG A 105 -9.68 2.96 -15.51
N ALA A 106 -8.43 3.39 -15.62
CA ALA A 106 -7.55 3.61 -14.50
C ALA A 106 -7.04 5.06 -14.49
N SER A 107 -6.94 5.64 -13.31
CA SER A 107 -6.38 6.98 -13.11
C SER A 107 -5.72 7.10 -11.76
N ILE A 108 -4.87 8.13 -11.59
CA ILE A 108 -4.36 8.54 -10.29
C ILE A 108 -5.18 9.73 -9.80
N ASP A 109 -5.97 9.51 -8.75
CA ASP A 109 -6.64 10.58 -8.00
C ASP A 109 -5.64 11.20 -7.01
N PRO A 110 -5.57 12.54 -6.86
CA PRO A 110 -4.57 13.16 -5.99
C PRO A 110 -4.58 12.69 -4.53
N ILE A 111 -5.74 12.29 -4.01
CA ILE A 111 -5.90 11.82 -2.63
C ILE A 111 -5.88 10.29 -2.56
N GLU A 112 -6.73 9.62 -3.34
CA GLU A 112 -6.94 8.17 -3.26
C GLU A 112 -5.81 7.36 -3.95
N GLY A 113 -5.00 8.01 -4.82
CA GLY A 113 -4.02 7.30 -5.65
C GLY A 113 -4.67 6.54 -6.78
N LEU A 114 -4.29 5.27 -6.98
CA LEU A 114 -4.85 4.44 -8.05
C LEU A 114 -6.32 4.18 -7.83
N ALA A 115 -7.14 4.71 -8.74
CA ALA A 115 -8.58 4.47 -8.79
C ALA A 115 -8.97 3.77 -10.09
N LEU A 116 -9.85 2.77 -9.98
CA LEU A 116 -10.50 2.13 -11.12
C LEU A 116 -11.90 2.73 -11.32
N HIS A 117 -12.31 2.87 -12.57
CA HIS A 117 -13.57 3.46 -12.96
C HIS A 117 -14.28 2.62 -14.00
N GLN A 118 -15.63 2.63 -13.96
CA GLN A 118 -16.51 2.04 -14.96
C GLN A 118 -16.13 0.58 -15.27
N VAL A 119 -15.89 -0.20 -14.22
CA VAL A 119 -15.48 -1.60 -14.38
C VAL A 119 -16.71 -2.42 -14.78
N SER A 120 -16.58 -3.14 -15.90
CA SER A 120 -17.59 -4.06 -16.43
C SER A 120 -16.96 -5.37 -16.88
N LEU A 121 -17.77 -6.42 -16.90
CA LEU A 121 -17.41 -7.74 -17.43
C LEU A 121 -18.51 -8.21 -18.39
N ASN A 122 -18.15 -8.48 -19.64
CA ASN A 122 -19.07 -8.87 -20.71
C ASN A 122 -20.26 -7.89 -20.83
N ASP A 123 -19.93 -6.60 -20.91
CA ASP A 123 -20.87 -5.47 -20.97
C ASP A 123 -21.77 -5.30 -19.73
N ARG A 124 -21.61 -6.11 -18.68
CA ARG A 124 -22.33 -5.95 -17.42
C ARG A 124 -21.53 -5.03 -16.48
N PRO A 125 -22.09 -3.89 -16.05
CA PRO A 125 -21.46 -3.06 -15.04
C PRO A 125 -21.26 -3.81 -13.73
N ILE A 126 -20.12 -3.57 -13.07
CA ILE A 126 -19.78 -4.15 -11.77
C ILE A 126 -19.70 -3.05 -10.71
N PHE A 127 -18.86 -2.04 -10.96
CA PHE A 127 -18.80 -0.86 -10.11
C PHE A 127 -18.39 0.37 -10.93
N TYR A 128 -18.89 1.53 -10.49
CA TYR A 128 -18.59 2.80 -11.12
C TYR A 128 -17.19 3.31 -10.74
N ARG A 129 -16.80 3.18 -9.46
CA ARG A 129 -15.50 3.60 -8.94
C ARG A 129 -15.05 2.72 -7.78
N ALA A 130 -13.75 2.44 -7.71
CA ALA A 130 -13.10 1.83 -6.56
C ALA A 130 -11.73 2.45 -6.32
N GLY A 131 -11.37 2.69 -5.06
CA GLY A 131 -10.09 3.26 -4.64
C GLY A 131 -9.90 3.23 -3.13
N LEU A 132 -8.77 3.73 -2.66
CA LEU A 132 -8.46 3.90 -1.24
C LEU A 132 -8.90 5.29 -0.80
N SER A 133 -10.04 5.38 -0.09
CA SER A 133 -10.54 6.68 0.37
C SER A 133 -9.71 7.28 1.49
N ASP A 134 -9.08 6.46 2.32
CA ASP A 134 -8.15 6.89 3.37
C ASP A 134 -7.29 5.73 3.89
N MET A 135 -6.21 6.07 4.58
CA MET A 135 -5.43 5.17 5.40
C MET A 135 -5.10 5.86 6.71
N VAL A 136 -5.39 5.21 7.83
CA VAL A 136 -5.00 5.70 9.15
C VAL A 136 -3.95 4.81 9.78
N VAL A 137 -2.95 5.44 10.42
CA VAL A 137 -1.83 4.76 11.07
C VAL A 137 -1.79 5.16 12.56
N PRO A 138 -2.54 4.44 13.42
CA PRO A 138 -2.49 4.64 14.87
C PRO A 138 -1.26 3.96 15.46
N TYR A 139 -0.55 4.68 16.34
CA TYR A 139 0.60 4.18 17.08
C TYR A 139 0.19 3.75 18.48
N GLY A 140 0.65 2.59 18.93
CA GLY A 140 0.37 2.04 20.26
C GLY A 140 1.50 2.25 21.27
N SER A 141 2.59 2.92 20.88
CA SER A 141 3.71 3.22 21.78
C SER A 141 3.38 4.37 22.74
N SER A 142 3.81 4.28 24.00
CA SER A 142 3.70 5.37 24.98
C SER A 142 4.86 6.36 24.92
N ASP A 143 5.80 6.15 24.02
CA ASP A 143 6.95 7.03 23.84
C ASP A 143 6.51 8.44 23.43
N PRO A 144 7.13 9.52 23.97
CA PRO A 144 6.82 10.89 23.59
C PRO A 144 6.89 11.19 22.10
N MET A 145 7.70 10.45 21.36
CA MET A 145 7.83 10.60 19.90
C MET A 145 6.65 9.96 19.13
N HIS A 146 5.86 9.07 19.76
CA HIS A 146 4.90 8.23 19.05
C HIS A 146 3.47 8.26 19.57
N TRP A 147 3.22 8.39 20.89
CA TRP A 147 1.88 8.25 21.50
C TRP A 147 0.79 9.13 20.87
N TRP A 148 1.16 10.24 20.28
CA TRP A 148 0.26 11.21 19.66
C TRP A 148 0.00 10.93 18.18
N LYS A 149 0.71 9.97 17.58
CA LYS A 149 0.58 9.65 16.15
C LYS A 149 -0.66 8.81 15.91
N ALA A 150 -1.59 9.37 15.15
CA ALA A 150 -2.72 8.69 14.54
C ALA A 150 -2.95 9.41 13.21
N VAL A 151 -2.03 9.15 12.27
CA VAL A 151 -1.91 9.90 11.02
C VAL A 151 -2.87 9.36 9.98
N HIS A 152 -3.55 10.28 9.28
CA HIS A 152 -4.39 9.98 8.12
C HIS A 152 -3.58 10.20 6.85
N ASP A 153 -2.66 9.29 6.57
CA ASP A 153 -1.68 9.45 5.50
C ASP A 153 -2.31 9.57 4.11
N GLY A 154 -3.46 8.93 3.89
CA GLY A 154 -4.21 9.05 2.64
C GLY A 154 -4.68 10.47 2.38
N THR A 155 -5.35 11.08 3.37
CA THR A 155 -5.94 12.43 3.22
C THR A 155 -4.98 13.57 3.55
N GLU A 156 -3.96 13.34 4.39
CA GLU A 156 -2.98 14.37 4.77
C GLU A 156 -1.92 14.59 3.69
N TYR A 157 -1.41 13.51 3.08
CA TYR A 157 -0.36 13.58 2.06
C TYR A 157 -0.90 13.37 0.64
N GLY A 158 -1.92 12.54 0.49
CA GLY A 158 -2.49 12.11 -0.78
C GLY A 158 -1.66 11.04 -1.48
N PHE A 159 -2.21 9.84 -1.62
CA PHE A 159 -1.52 8.74 -2.33
C PHE A 159 -1.15 9.13 -3.75
N GLY A 160 -2.00 9.87 -4.44
CA GLY A 160 -1.74 10.26 -5.82
C GLY A 160 -0.66 11.31 -5.96
N THR A 161 -0.58 12.29 -5.05
CA THR A 161 0.52 13.27 -5.04
C THR A 161 1.86 12.64 -4.74
N MET A 162 1.87 11.51 -4.03
CA MET A 162 3.05 10.75 -3.63
C MET A 162 3.32 9.53 -4.52
N THR A 163 2.58 9.39 -5.63
CA THR A 163 2.77 8.30 -6.59
C THR A 163 4.17 8.34 -7.21
N ASN A 164 4.78 7.17 -7.36
CA ASN A 164 6.10 6.99 -7.94
C ASN A 164 6.03 6.79 -9.45
N SER A 165 7.10 7.21 -10.14
CA SER A 165 7.39 6.76 -11.51
C SER A 165 7.96 5.34 -11.47
N LEU A 166 7.38 4.42 -12.23
CA LEU A 166 7.75 3.00 -12.23
C LEU A 166 8.80 2.68 -13.28
N THR A 167 9.61 1.67 -13.01
CA THR A 167 10.72 1.25 -13.88
C THR A 167 10.59 -0.21 -14.27
N LEU A 168 10.59 -0.47 -15.57
CA LEU A 168 10.61 -1.83 -16.12
C LEU A 168 11.83 -2.61 -15.64
N GLY A 169 11.61 -3.84 -15.22
CA GLY A 169 12.65 -4.74 -14.68
C GLY A 169 12.93 -4.56 -13.19
N CYS A 170 12.39 -3.50 -12.57
CA CYS A 170 12.47 -3.26 -11.13
C CYS A 170 11.09 -3.42 -10.48
N ASP A 171 10.15 -2.54 -10.84
CA ASP A 171 8.81 -2.50 -10.25
C ASP A 171 7.84 -3.46 -10.94
N CYS A 172 8.05 -3.72 -12.22
CA CYS A 172 7.22 -4.57 -13.07
C CYS A 172 8.08 -5.46 -13.96
N LEU A 173 7.62 -6.69 -14.25
CA LEU A 173 8.28 -7.64 -15.16
C LEU A 173 7.30 -8.11 -16.24
N GLY A 174 7.80 -8.34 -17.46
CA GLY A 174 7.05 -8.82 -18.61
C GLY A 174 6.81 -7.75 -19.66
N GLU A 175 5.79 -7.94 -20.49
CA GLU A 175 5.34 -6.98 -21.49
C GLU A 175 4.40 -5.97 -20.81
N ILE A 176 4.91 -4.78 -20.55
CA ILE A 176 4.26 -3.77 -19.70
C ILE A 176 3.74 -2.62 -20.55
N TYR A 177 2.52 -2.17 -20.22
CA TYR A 177 2.00 -0.88 -20.65
C TYR A 177 1.93 0.08 -19.46
N TYR A 178 2.41 1.30 -19.64
CA TYR A 178 2.36 2.33 -18.60
C TYR A 178 1.39 3.44 -18.97
N LEU A 179 0.67 3.95 -17.96
CA LEU A 179 -0.06 5.21 -18.03
C LEU A 179 0.65 6.25 -17.16
N ASP A 180 0.77 7.45 -17.71
CA ASP A 180 1.24 8.61 -16.97
C ASP A 180 0.12 9.19 -16.10
N ALA A 181 0.49 9.92 -15.06
CA ALA A 181 -0.43 10.72 -14.27
C ALA A 181 0.03 12.18 -14.21
N HIS A 182 -0.89 13.05 -13.82
CA HIS A 182 -0.62 14.47 -13.68
C HIS A 182 -1.01 14.96 -12.29
N LYS A 183 -0.17 15.80 -11.70
CA LYS A 183 -0.46 16.48 -10.43
C LYS A 183 -0.20 17.96 -10.55
N LEU A 184 -0.80 18.73 -9.65
CA LEU A 184 -0.53 20.17 -9.54
C LEU A 184 0.66 20.39 -8.61
N ALA A 185 1.65 21.15 -9.08
CA ALA A 185 2.70 21.70 -8.25
C ALA A 185 2.21 22.86 -7.38
N PHE A 186 3.00 23.27 -6.39
CA PHE A 186 2.66 24.38 -5.49
C PHE A 186 2.47 25.72 -6.19
N ASP A 187 3.11 25.93 -7.34
CA ASP A 187 2.99 27.14 -8.15
C ASP A 187 1.80 27.08 -9.14
N GLY A 188 1.04 25.97 -9.13
CA GLY A 188 -0.10 25.72 -10.01
C GLY A 188 0.27 25.18 -11.39
N SER A 189 1.55 24.90 -11.65
CA SER A 189 1.97 24.18 -12.87
C SER A 189 1.56 22.73 -12.81
N VAL A 190 1.46 22.08 -13.99
CA VAL A 190 1.20 20.65 -14.09
C VAL A 190 2.52 19.89 -14.13
N GLU A 191 2.70 18.97 -13.20
CA GLU A 191 3.80 18.01 -13.21
C GLU A 191 3.30 16.65 -13.69
N THR A 192 4.03 16.03 -14.62
CA THR A 192 3.75 14.67 -15.08
C THR A 192 4.53 13.67 -14.24
N ILE A 193 3.84 12.64 -13.77
CA ILE A 193 4.43 11.44 -13.18
C ILE A 193 4.44 10.40 -14.31
N GLU A 194 5.58 10.22 -14.94
CA GLU A 194 5.74 9.25 -16.01
C GLU A 194 5.61 7.82 -15.44
N ASN A 195 4.98 6.91 -16.18
CA ASN A 195 4.82 5.51 -15.79
C ASN A 195 4.17 5.35 -14.39
N ALA A 196 3.15 6.12 -14.09
CA ALA A 196 2.50 6.11 -12.77
C ALA A 196 1.67 4.85 -12.51
N ILE A 197 1.10 4.27 -13.57
CA ILE A 197 0.28 3.05 -13.52
C ILE A 197 0.92 2.00 -14.41
N CYS A 198 1.12 0.80 -13.87
CA CYS A 198 1.61 -0.37 -14.59
C CYS A 198 0.44 -1.30 -14.93
N ILE A 199 0.36 -1.73 -16.20
CA ILE A 199 -0.64 -2.67 -16.70
C ILE A 199 0.10 -3.84 -17.37
N HIS A 200 -0.17 -5.06 -16.93
CA HIS A 200 0.40 -6.27 -17.52
C HIS A 200 -0.42 -7.52 -17.22
N GLU A 201 -0.11 -8.61 -17.90
CA GLU A 201 -0.68 -9.92 -17.65
C GLU A 201 0.28 -10.79 -16.85
N GLU A 202 -0.29 -11.63 -16.01
CA GLU A 202 0.46 -12.65 -15.26
C GLU A 202 -0.14 -14.04 -15.47
N ASP A 203 0.71 -15.05 -15.67
CA ASP A 203 0.31 -16.44 -15.48
C ASP A 203 0.06 -16.72 -14.00
N PHE A 204 -1.12 -17.23 -13.65
CA PHE A 204 -1.52 -17.50 -12.27
C PHE A 204 -1.69 -18.99 -11.98
N GLY A 205 -1.01 -19.84 -12.73
CA GLY A 205 -0.99 -21.28 -12.52
C GLY A 205 -2.14 -22.02 -13.14
N VAL A 206 -2.57 -23.09 -12.50
CA VAL A 206 -3.66 -23.95 -12.98
C VAL A 206 -4.98 -23.43 -12.45
N GLN A 207 -5.91 -23.13 -13.36
CA GLN A 207 -7.29 -22.76 -13.01
C GLN A 207 -8.16 -24.01 -12.82
N TRP A 208 -8.03 -24.97 -13.72
CA TRP A 208 -8.77 -26.23 -13.67
C TRP A 208 -7.95 -27.37 -14.23
N LYS A 209 -8.03 -28.52 -13.60
CA LYS A 209 -7.39 -29.75 -14.06
C LYS A 209 -8.24 -30.97 -13.73
N HIS A 210 -8.38 -31.88 -14.70
CA HIS A 210 -8.92 -33.20 -14.47
C HIS A 210 -8.10 -34.25 -15.22
N ASN A 211 -7.78 -35.32 -14.54
CA ASN A 211 -7.15 -36.49 -15.13
C ASN A 211 -8.07 -37.70 -14.94
N ASP A 212 -8.69 -38.15 -16.03
CA ASP A 212 -9.50 -39.36 -16.06
C ASP A 212 -8.68 -40.50 -16.74
N SER A 213 -7.82 -41.11 -15.96
CA SER A 213 -7.00 -42.23 -16.42
C SER A 213 -7.75 -43.57 -16.44
N THR A 214 -8.94 -43.64 -15.80
CA THR A 214 -9.65 -44.90 -15.54
C THR A 214 -10.79 -45.15 -16.52
N GLN A 215 -11.50 -44.13 -16.97
CA GLN A 215 -12.69 -44.27 -17.80
C GLN A 215 -12.47 -43.75 -19.23
N MET A 216 -12.00 -42.52 -19.39
CA MET A 216 -11.93 -41.86 -20.69
C MET A 216 -10.50 -41.67 -21.20
N GLY A 217 -9.50 -41.82 -20.34
CA GLY A 217 -8.09 -41.77 -20.71
C GLY A 217 -7.61 -40.39 -21.16
N TYR A 218 -8.21 -39.31 -20.68
CA TYR A 218 -7.81 -37.95 -21.01
C TYR A 218 -7.25 -37.19 -19.80
N ASN A 219 -6.42 -36.20 -20.10
CA ASN A 219 -5.90 -35.26 -19.12
C ASN A 219 -6.14 -33.83 -19.66
N GLU A 220 -7.01 -33.11 -19.02
CA GLU A 220 -7.36 -31.75 -19.39
C GLU A 220 -6.83 -30.74 -18.38
N VAL A 221 -6.30 -29.62 -18.88
CA VAL A 221 -5.75 -28.52 -18.07
C VAL A 221 -6.18 -27.19 -18.66
N ARG A 222 -6.57 -26.27 -17.79
CA ARG A 222 -6.76 -24.86 -18.13
C ARG A 222 -5.88 -24.00 -17.23
N ARG A 223 -5.11 -23.08 -17.85
CA ARG A 223 -4.28 -22.12 -17.13
C ARG A 223 -5.11 -20.96 -16.66
N SER A 224 -4.80 -20.44 -15.48
CA SER A 224 -5.30 -19.16 -15.02
C SER A 224 -4.38 -18.04 -15.49
N ARG A 225 -4.97 -16.92 -15.83
CA ARG A 225 -4.29 -15.67 -16.16
C ARG A 225 -5.00 -14.54 -15.46
N ARG A 226 -4.28 -13.47 -15.11
CA ARG A 226 -4.86 -12.27 -14.55
C ARG A 226 -4.27 -11.02 -15.19
N LEU A 227 -5.10 -10.00 -15.32
CA LEU A 227 -4.65 -8.66 -15.64
C LEU A 227 -4.29 -7.95 -14.33
N VAL A 228 -3.16 -7.27 -14.30
CA VAL A 228 -2.69 -6.48 -13.18
C VAL A 228 -2.74 -5.01 -13.56
N VAL A 229 -3.34 -4.19 -12.68
CA VAL A 229 -3.31 -2.73 -12.75
C VAL A 229 -2.76 -2.25 -11.41
N SER A 230 -1.59 -1.62 -11.40
CA SER A 230 -0.90 -1.32 -10.16
C SER A 230 -0.19 0.03 -10.16
N SER A 231 0.04 0.57 -8.97
CA SER A 231 0.86 1.75 -8.73
C SER A 231 1.56 1.66 -7.38
N PHE A 232 2.56 2.51 -7.16
CA PHE A 232 3.23 2.68 -5.88
C PHE A 232 3.20 4.14 -5.43
N ALA A 233 3.10 4.34 -4.12
CA ALA A 233 3.23 5.65 -3.48
C ALA A 233 4.17 5.57 -2.28
N THR A 234 5.04 6.57 -2.14
CA THR A 234 5.95 6.70 -1.00
C THR A 234 5.45 7.78 -0.06
N ILE A 235 5.05 7.40 1.16
CA ILE A 235 4.59 8.32 2.19
C ILE A 235 5.52 8.23 3.40
N GLY A 236 6.34 9.26 3.56
CA GLY A 236 7.34 9.30 4.62
C GLY A 236 8.40 8.21 4.42
N ASN A 237 8.43 7.24 5.35
CA ASN A 237 9.37 6.11 5.33
C ASN A 237 8.79 4.83 4.72
N TYR A 238 7.51 4.81 4.37
CA TYR A 238 6.82 3.64 3.86
C TYR A 238 6.49 3.75 2.38
N ASP A 239 6.54 2.62 1.69
CA ASP A 239 6.12 2.46 0.31
C ASP A 239 4.90 1.52 0.25
N TYR A 240 3.89 1.95 -0.49
CA TYR A 240 2.62 1.25 -0.63
C TYR A 240 2.39 0.89 -2.08
N GLY A 241 2.38 -0.41 -2.37
CA GLY A 241 1.97 -0.92 -3.68
C GLY A 241 0.49 -1.27 -3.67
N ILE A 242 -0.27 -0.67 -4.56
CA ILE A 242 -1.70 -0.91 -4.75
C ILE A 242 -1.88 -1.72 -6.01
N PHE A 243 -2.41 -2.94 -5.89
CA PHE A 243 -2.53 -3.90 -6.99
C PHE A 243 -3.98 -4.36 -7.12
N TRP A 244 -4.57 -4.07 -8.26
CA TRP A 244 -5.84 -4.65 -8.67
C TRP A 244 -5.57 -5.80 -9.64
N TYR A 245 -6.18 -6.94 -9.37
CA TYR A 245 -6.11 -8.12 -10.21
C TYR A 245 -7.50 -8.46 -10.72
N LEU A 246 -7.62 -8.63 -12.02
CA LEU A 246 -8.83 -9.10 -12.68
C LEU A 246 -8.55 -10.48 -13.27
N TYR A 247 -9.42 -11.44 -12.98
CA TYR A 247 -9.23 -12.84 -13.36
C TYR A 247 -10.19 -13.26 -14.46
N LEU A 248 -9.85 -14.35 -15.17
CA LEU A 248 -10.66 -14.92 -16.25
C LEU A 248 -12.04 -15.41 -15.77
N ASP A 249 -12.15 -15.78 -14.49
CA ASP A 249 -13.39 -16.29 -13.88
C ASP A 249 -14.32 -15.20 -13.32
N GLY A 250 -13.96 -13.94 -13.51
CA GLY A 250 -14.72 -12.79 -13.00
C GLY A 250 -14.35 -12.35 -11.60
N THR A 251 -13.36 -12.99 -10.96
CA THR A 251 -12.82 -12.56 -9.65
C THR A 251 -12.09 -11.23 -9.79
N ILE A 252 -12.31 -10.33 -8.82
CA ILE A 252 -11.54 -9.10 -8.63
C ILE A 252 -10.85 -9.19 -7.27
N GLN A 253 -9.56 -8.91 -7.24
CA GLN A 253 -8.78 -8.89 -6.00
C GLN A 253 -8.05 -7.56 -5.87
N LEU A 254 -8.06 -6.99 -4.67
CA LEU A 254 -7.17 -5.91 -4.27
C LEU A 254 -6.09 -6.47 -3.33
N GLU A 255 -4.85 -6.20 -3.66
CA GLU A 255 -3.70 -6.47 -2.78
C GLU A 255 -2.98 -5.16 -2.48
N ILE A 256 -2.64 -4.95 -1.21
CA ILE A 256 -1.83 -3.82 -0.76
C ILE A 256 -0.50 -4.38 -0.27
N LYS A 257 0.59 -3.99 -0.92
CA LYS A 257 1.96 -4.39 -0.56
C LYS A 257 2.59 -3.30 0.28
N LEU A 258 2.96 -3.65 1.51
CA LEU A 258 3.61 -2.75 2.45
C LEU A 258 5.11 -3.01 2.44
N THR A 259 5.89 -1.98 2.15
CA THR A 259 7.34 -2.04 2.06
C THR A 259 7.98 -0.71 2.50
N GLY A 260 9.21 -0.43 2.11
CA GLY A 260 9.94 0.76 2.51
C GLY A 260 10.81 0.55 3.75
N VAL A 261 10.95 1.58 4.57
CA VAL A 261 11.80 1.57 5.76
C VAL A 261 10.92 1.60 7.00
N VAL A 262 11.06 0.58 7.87
CA VAL A 262 10.29 0.52 9.12
C VAL A 262 10.60 1.73 10.02
N GLY A 263 9.56 2.33 10.59
CA GLY A 263 9.70 3.39 11.60
C GLY A 263 10.37 2.84 12.86
N ILE A 264 11.40 3.53 13.34
CA ILE A 264 12.19 3.10 14.49
C ILE A 264 12.33 4.20 15.54
N SER A 265 12.58 3.75 16.78
CA SER A 265 12.96 4.54 17.94
C SER A 265 14.34 4.09 18.44
N ALA A 266 15.07 4.95 19.12
CA ALA A 266 16.20 4.51 19.91
C ALA A 266 15.72 3.62 21.05
N PHE A 267 16.26 2.41 21.17
CA PHE A 267 15.88 1.48 22.24
C PHE A 267 16.62 1.80 23.53
N HIS A 268 15.87 1.94 24.62
CA HIS A 268 16.41 2.05 25.96
C HIS A 268 15.53 1.28 26.96
N GLU A 269 16.11 0.41 27.79
CA GLU A 269 15.36 -0.49 28.67
C GLU A 269 14.48 0.26 29.69
N ASP A 270 14.90 1.47 30.10
CA ASP A 270 14.14 2.28 31.07
C ASP A 270 12.92 2.97 30.45
N ILE A 271 12.86 3.12 29.13
CA ILE A 271 11.81 3.87 28.40
C ILE A 271 10.81 2.92 27.77
N HIS A 272 11.26 1.81 27.19
CA HIS A 272 10.45 0.91 26.40
C HIS A 272 9.78 -0.15 27.31
N LYS A 273 8.45 -0.12 27.34
CA LYS A 273 7.67 -1.10 28.08
C LYS A 273 7.35 -2.32 27.23
N PRO A 274 7.38 -3.53 27.80
CA PRO A 274 6.96 -4.73 27.10
C PRO A 274 5.55 -4.56 26.49
N GLY A 275 5.40 -4.95 25.22
CA GLY A 275 4.12 -4.90 24.51
C GLY A 275 3.79 -3.58 23.83
N GLN A 276 4.66 -2.58 23.89
CA GLN A 276 4.46 -1.28 23.21
C GLN A 276 5.44 -1.05 22.04
N ASP A 277 6.62 -1.67 22.13
CA ASP A 277 7.66 -1.56 21.12
C ASP A 277 8.36 -2.92 20.98
N PHE A 278 8.81 -3.24 19.77
CA PHE A 278 9.59 -4.44 19.51
C PHE A 278 11.07 -4.09 19.35
N LYS A 279 11.92 -4.65 20.19
CA LYS A 279 13.38 -4.55 20.01
C LYS A 279 13.79 -5.28 18.75
N ILE A 280 14.34 -4.54 17.77
CA ILE A 280 14.78 -5.07 16.47
C ILE A 280 16.28 -5.22 16.37
N SER A 281 17.03 -4.46 17.19
CA SER A 281 18.49 -4.57 17.37
C SER A 281 18.87 -4.10 18.78
N PRO A 282 20.14 -4.20 19.19
CA PRO A 282 20.55 -3.75 20.53
C PRO A 282 20.16 -2.32 20.87
N GLU A 283 20.16 -1.42 19.88
CA GLU A 283 19.93 0.02 20.06
C GLU A 283 18.63 0.53 19.43
N LEU A 284 17.86 -0.36 18.79
CA LEU A 284 16.67 0.03 18.04
C LEU A 284 15.44 -0.76 18.42
N ALA A 285 14.33 -0.06 18.51
CA ALA A 285 12.98 -0.64 18.62
C ALA A 285 12.09 -0.16 17.48
N SER A 286 11.10 -0.95 17.13
CA SER A 286 9.99 -0.52 16.27
C SER A 286 8.76 -0.29 17.13
N PRO A 287 8.19 0.93 17.14
CA PRO A 287 6.95 1.20 17.84
C PRO A 287 5.80 0.41 17.20
N ILE A 288 4.95 -0.18 18.05
CA ILE A 288 3.76 -0.90 17.59
C ILE A 288 2.82 0.09 16.90
N HIS A 289 2.43 -0.22 15.69
CA HIS A 289 1.44 0.54 14.93
C HIS A 289 0.73 -0.35 13.91
N GLN A 290 -0.38 0.14 13.39
CA GLN A 290 -1.17 -0.54 12.38
C GLN A 290 -1.37 0.40 11.18
N HIS A 291 -1.57 -0.20 10.01
CA HIS A 291 -2.01 0.51 8.82
C HIS A 291 -3.41 0.00 8.49
N LEU A 292 -4.41 0.85 8.67
CA LEU A 292 -5.82 0.54 8.43
C LEU A 292 -6.27 1.23 7.14
N PHE A 293 -6.54 0.43 6.13
CA PHE A 293 -6.95 0.91 4.81
C PHE A 293 -8.47 0.93 4.70
N ASN A 294 -9.02 2.05 4.25
CA ASN A 294 -10.42 2.18 3.93
C ASN A 294 -10.61 2.12 2.41
N VAL A 295 -11.14 1.00 1.93
CA VAL A 295 -11.46 0.79 0.51
C VAL A 295 -12.91 1.19 0.27
N ARG A 296 -13.12 2.14 -0.64
CA ARG A 296 -14.44 2.55 -1.09
C ARG A 296 -14.71 1.95 -2.46
N ILE A 297 -15.87 1.30 -2.58
CA ILE A 297 -16.36 0.76 -3.85
C ILE A 297 -17.78 1.27 -4.06
N ASP A 298 -18.02 1.89 -5.20
CA ASP A 298 -19.33 2.36 -5.65
C ASP A 298 -19.90 1.31 -6.63
N TRP A 299 -20.65 0.35 -6.07
CA TRP A 299 -21.20 -0.77 -6.82
C TRP A 299 -22.29 -0.30 -7.80
N ASP A 300 -22.26 -0.86 -9.00
CA ASP A 300 -23.21 -0.56 -10.08
C ASP A 300 -23.72 -1.87 -10.71
N LEU A 301 -24.23 -2.76 -9.84
CA LEU A 301 -24.75 -4.05 -10.26
C LEU A 301 -26.20 -3.91 -10.71
N ASP A 302 -26.46 -4.27 -11.97
CA ASP A 302 -27.78 -4.36 -12.63
C ASP A 302 -28.65 -3.07 -12.51
N ASP A 303 -29.54 -2.97 -11.54
CA ASP A 303 -30.48 -1.84 -11.36
C ASP A 303 -30.03 -0.82 -10.28
N GLY A 304 -28.85 -1.03 -9.69
CA GLY A 304 -28.27 -0.09 -8.72
C GLY A 304 -28.78 -0.21 -7.28
N ASP A 305 -29.83 -0.99 -7.02
CA ASP A 305 -30.35 -1.26 -5.67
C ASP A 305 -29.56 -2.39 -5.00
N ASN A 306 -28.29 -2.10 -4.66
CA ASN A 306 -27.37 -3.10 -4.08
C ASN A 306 -27.64 -3.30 -2.58
N GLN A 307 -27.54 -4.54 -2.12
CA GLN A 307 -27.63 -4.92 -0.71
C GLN A 307 -26.38 -5.67 -0.29
N LEU A 308 -25.90 -5.37 0.91
CA LEU A 308 -24.75 -6.06 1.52
C LEU A 308 -25.26 -7.06 2.56
N TYR A 309 -24.80 -8.29 2.47
CA TYR A 309 -25.09 -9.37 3.44
C TYR A 309 -23.81 -9.88 4.05
N GLU A 310 -23.78 -10.01 5.37
CA GLU A 310 -22.81 -10.84 6.07
C GLU A 310 -23.38 -12.25 6.18
N THR A 311 -22.65 -13.25 5.68
CA THR A 311 -23.10 -14.64 5.68
C THR A 311 -22.20 -15.48 6.56
N ASN A 312 -22.78 -16.13 7.57
CA ASN A 312 -22.12 -17.09 8.44
C ASN A 312 -22.64 -18.51 8.16
N VAL A 313 -21.73 -19.48 8.19
CA VAL A 313 -22.07 -20.89 8.05
C VAL A 313 -22.14 -21.50 9.44
N GLU A 314 -23.30 -22.05 9.80
CA GLU A 314 -23.53 -22.74 11.07
C GLU A 314 -23.92 -24.20 10.82
N PRO A 315 -23.32 -25.16 11.55
CA PRO A 315 -23.74 -26.55 11.43
C PRO A 315 -25.17 -26.74 11.94
N LEU A 316 -26.01 -27.42 11.19
CA LEU A 316 -27.37 -27.76 11.66
C LEU A 316 -27.31 -28.84 12.74
N PRO A 317 -28.22 -28.78 13.74
CA PRO A 317 -28.28 -29.79 14.79
C PRO A 317 -28.51 -31.20 14.23
N VAL A 318 -27.89 -32.18 14.84
CA VAL A 318 -28.19 -33.59 14.57
C VAL A 318 -29.61 -33.90 14.98
N ASN A 319 -30.44 -34.33 14.03
CA ASN A 319 -31.85 -34.69 14.25
C ASN A 319 -32.31 -35.64 13.12
N ASN A 320 -33.62 -35.94 13.06
CA ASN A 320 -34.16 -36.85 12.06
C ASN A 320 -33.99 -36.35 10.60
N ALA A 321 -33.87 -35.03 10.40
CA ALA A 321 -33.63 -34.44 9.08
C ALA A 321 -32.11 -34.34 8.75
N ASN A 322 -31.25 -34.38 9.77
CA ASN A 322 -29.79 -34.33 9.66
C ASN A 322 -29.15 -35.37 10.58
N PRO A 323 -29.43 -36.67 10.38
CA PRO A 323 -29.01 -37.72 11.33
C PRO A 323 -27.50 -37.91 11.39
N GLU A 324 -26.79 -37.58 10.33
CA GLU A 324 -25.33 -37.68 10.23
C GLU A 324 -24.59 -36.40 10.62
N GLY A 325 -25.32 -35.31 10.90
CA GLY A 325 -24.71 -34.00 11.23
C GLY A 325 -23.86 -33.35 10.14
N THR A 326 -24.16 -33.67 8.88
CA THR A 326 -23.37 -33.20 7.71
C THR A 326 -23.94 -31.96 7.04
N GLN A 327 -25.07 -31.44 7.52
CA GLN A 327 -25.73 -30.25 6.95
C GLN A 327 -25.35 -28.98 7.74
N PHE A 328 -25.32 -27.86 7.00
CA PHE A 328 -25.04 -26.52 7.52
C PHE A 328 -25.77 -25.47 6.68
#